data_cc83fcfb548a41a72c1ce87bf73163f9
#
_entry.id   cc83fcfb548a41a72c1ce87bf73163f9
#
_cell.length_a   1.000
_cell.length_b   1.000
_cell.length_c   1.000
_cell.angle_alpha   90.00
_cell.angle_beta   90.00
_cell.angle_gamma   90.00
#
_symmetry.space_group_name_H-M   'P 1'
#
loop_
_entity.id
_entity.type
_entity.pdbx_description
1 polymer ?
#
loop_
_entity_poly.entity_id
_entity_poly.type
_entity_poly.pdbx_seq_one_letter_code
_entity_poly.pdbx_strand_id
1 'polypeptide(L)'
;MARWRVIDTGANDGAYNMAVDQVLAQGVAKSPVLRFYDWDPPAVSCGYGQRFEREVDSAVCSALGIDIVRRPTGGRAVLHWEELTYSVVCDPRDLNGGGEGVEGAHRTIA
;
A
#
# COMPACT_ATOMS: atom_id res chain seq x y z
N MET A 1 -17.16 -13.55 13.29
CA MET A 1 -17.12 -12.31 12.50
C MET A 1 -15.84 -11.55 12.83
N ALA A 2 -15.13 -11.16 11.82
CA ALA A 2 -13.89 -10.41 12.02
C ALA A 2 -14.17 -9.00 12.51
N ARG A 3 -13.33 -8.52 13.42
CA ARG A 3 -13.39 -7.14 13.89
C ARG A 3 -12.26 -6.36 13.22
N TRP A 4 -12.61 -5.44 12.38
CA TRP A 4 -11.67 -4.62 11.64
C TRP A 4 -11.09 -3.51 12.50
N ARG A 5 -9.78 -3.29 12.36
CA ARG A 5 -9.15 -2.09 12.88
C ARG A 5 -9.01 -1.09 11.75
N VAL A 6 -9.41 0.15 12.01
CA VAL A 6 -9.22 1.25 11.05
C VAL A 6 -8.17 2.19 11.65
N ILE A 7 -7.09 2.39 10.93
CA ILE A 7 -5.99 3.25 11.39
C ILE A 7 -5.67 4.30 10.34
N ASP A 8 -5.22 5.45 10.81
CA ASP A 8 -4.71 6.52 9.97
C ASP A 8 -3.29 6.83 10.45
N THR A 9 -2.31 6.59 9.61
CA THR A 9 -0.91 6.82 9.97
C THR A 9 -0.37 8.16 9.46
N GLY A 10 -1.20 8.94 8.77
CA GLY A 10 -0.84 10.27 8.31
C GLY A 10 0.11 10.27 7.14
N ALA A 11 0.74 11.42 6.92
CA ALA A 11 1.69 11.63 5.85
C ALA A 11 3.09 11.25 6.33
N ASN A 12 3.75 10.37 5.59
CA ASN A 12 5.11 9.92 5.88
C ASN A 12 5.83 9.62 4.57
N ASP A 13 7.15 9.41 4.67
CA ASP A 13 7.92 9.06 3.49
C ASP A 13 7.58 7.65 2.98
N GLY A 14 7.99 7.38 1.75
CA GLY A 14 7.65 6.11 1.11
C GLY A 14 8.22 4.90 1.83
N ALA A 15 9.45 5.00 2.32
CA ALA A 15 10.08 3.90 3.06
C ALA A 15 9.30 3.55 4.31
N TYR A 16 8.89 4.54 5.08
CA TYR A 16 8.06 4.34 6.28
C TYR A 16 6.72 3.71 5.91
N ASN A 17 6.05 4.26 4.90
CA ASN A 17 4.74 3.77 4.49
C ASN A 17 4.78 2.29 4.06
N MET A 18 5.80 1.91 3.31
CA MET A 18 5.93 0.51 2.87
C MET A 18 6.33 -0.40 4.03
N ALA A 19 7.15 0.08 4.94
CA ALA A 19 7.51 -0.68 6.14
C ALA A 19 6.28 -0.97 7.02
N VAL A 20 5.39 0.01 7.19
CA VAL A 20 4.15 -0.19 7.95
C VAL A 20 3.28 -1.26 7.30
N ASP A 21 3.08 -1.18 6.00
CA ASP A 21 2.29 -2.20 5.30
C ASP A 21 2.89 -3.60 5.48
N GLN A 22 4.20 -3.72 5.40
CA GLN A 22 4.87 -5.00 5.57
C GLN A 22 4.69 -5.56 6.99
N VAL A 23 4.83 -4.71 7.99
CA VAL A 23 4.64 -5.13 9.39
C VAL A 23 3.20 -5.56 9.64
N LEU A 24 2.24 -4.82 9.11
CA LEU A 24 0.82 -5.17 9.24
C LEU A 24 0.52 -6.51 8.56
N ALA A 25 1.11 -6.75 7.40
CA ALA A 25 0.91 -8.01 6.69
C ALA A 25 1.44 -9.22 7.48
N GLN A 26 2.52 -9.03 8.24
CA GLN A 26 3.08 -10.08 9.08
C GLN A 26 2.21 -10.39 10.29
N GLY A 27 1.40 -9.43 10.74
CA GLY A 27 0.53 -9.58 11.90
C GLY A 27 -0.94 -9.83 11.56
N VAL A 28 -1.27 -10.08 10.31
CA VAL A 28 -2.66 -10.13 9.83
C VAL A 28 -3.49 -11.20 10.52
N ALA A 29 -2.89 -12.30 10.98
CA ALA A 29 -3.61 -13.39 11.60
C ALA A 29 -4.41 -12.97 12.85
N LYS A 30 -4.10 -11.84 13.46
CA LYS A 30 -4.73 -11.37 14.69
C LYS A 30 -5.99 -10.57 14.45
N SER A 31 -5.98 -9.66 13.49
CA SER A 31 -7.18 -8.93 13.09
C SER A 31 -6.93 -8.22 11.76
N PRO A 32 -7.98 -8.08 10.95
CA PRO A 32 -7.85 -7.35 9.70
C PRO A 32 -7.70 -5.84 9.95
N VAL A 33 -6.99 -5.17 9.05
CA VAL A 33 -6.70 -3.75 9.15
C VAL A 33 -7.07 -3.03 7.86
N LEU A 34 -7.75 -1.92 7.98
CA LEU A 34 -7.91 -0.93 6.94
C LEU A 34 -7.08 0.29 7.35
N ARG A 35 -6.09 0.62 6.57
CA ARG A 35 -5.17 1.71 6.86
C ARG A 35 -5.32 2.81 5.83
N PHE A 36 -5.43 4.06 6.31
CA PHE A 36 -5.37 5.26 5.48
C PHE A 36 -4.04 5.97 5.73
N TYR A 37 -3.46 6.51 4.67
CA TYR A 37 -2.21 7.25 4.78
C TYR A 37 -1.96 8.13 3.56
N ASP A 38 -0.96 8.98 3.67
CA ASP A 38 -0.55 9.91 2.64
C ASP A 38 0.97 9.88 2.50
N TRP A 39 1.49 10.57 1.55
CA TRP A 39 2.90 10.53 1.16
C TRP A 39 3.52 11.92 1.26
N ASP A 40 4.61 12.03 2.01
CA ASP A 40 5.41 13.25 2.10
C ASP A 40 6.86 12.86 2.38
N PRO A 41 7.75 13.08 1.43
CA PRO A 41 7.57 13.67 0.09
C PRO A 41 6.81 12.74 -0.87
N PRO A 42 6.47 13.23 -2.07
CA PRO A 42 5.92 12.36 -3.10
C PRO A 42 6.83 11.17 -3.37
N ALA A 43 6.27 10.05 -3.80
CA ALA A 43 7.03 8.83 -4.04
C ALA A 43 6.52 8.08 -5.26
N VAL A 44 7.41 7.38 -5.93
CA VAL A 44 7.06 6.36 -6.91
C VAL A 44 7.19 5.01 -6.23
N SER A 45 6.13 4.22 -6.20
CA SER A 45 6.20 2.85 -5.74
C SER A 45 6.21 1.89 -6.91
N CYS A 46 7.20 1.00 -6.93
CA CYS A 46 7.27 -0.08 -7.91
C CYS A 46 6.64 -1.33 -7.34
N GLY A 47 6.05 -2.14 -8.21
CA GLY A 47 5.59 -3.46 -7.84
C GLY A 47 6.75 -4.35 -7.43
N TYR A 48 6.45 -5.37 -6.65
CA TYR A 48 7.48 -6.25 -6.07
C TYR A 48 8.41 -6.85 -7.13
N GLY A 49 7.87 -7.22 -8.30
CA GLY A 49 8.64 -7.86 -9.37
C GLY A 49 9.24 -6.92 -10.40
N GLN A 50 9.03 -5.61 -10.27
CA GLN A 50 9.55 -4.66 -11.26
C GLN A 50 11.01 -4.29 -10.99
N ARG A 51 11.72 -3.95 -12.05
CA ARG A 51 13.08 -3.41 -11.96
C ARG A 51 13.03 -1.90 -11.95
N PHE A 52 13.61 -1.28 -10.93
CA PHE A 52 13.63 0.17 -10.80
C PHE A 52 14.23 0.84 -12.03
N GLU A 53 15.36 0.36 -12.52
CA GLU A 53 16.09 0.96 -13.62
C GLU A 53 15.33 0.93 -14.95
N ARG A 54 14.33 0.08 -15.07
CA ARG A 54 13.48 0.01 -16.27
C ARG A 54 12.23 0.88 -16.17
N GLU A 55 11.72 1.04 -14.95
CA GLU A 55 10.41 1.65 -14.73
C GLU A 55 10.52 3.11 -14.32
N VAL A 56 11.65 3.51 -13.73
CA VAL A 56 11.77 4.81 -13.10
C VAL A 56 13.11 5.45 -13.48
N ASP A 57 13.07 6.74 -13.84
CA ASP A 57 14.28 7.54 -14.00
C ASP A 57 14.71 8.07 -12.62
N SER A 58 15.67 7.40 -12.00
CA SER A 58 16.08 7.74 -10.65
C SER A 58 16.74 9.12 -10.54
N ALA A 59 17.42 9.56 -11.60
CA ALA A 59 18.04 10.88 -11.60
C ALA A 59 16.99 11.99 -11.59
N VAL A 60 15.93 11.83 -12.38
CA VAL A 60 14.82 12.78 -12.41
C VAL A 60 14.08 12.78 -11.08
N CYS A 61 13.81 11.62 -10.51
CA CYS A 61 13.14 11.53 -9.21
C CYS A 61 13.95 12.23 -8.13
N SER A 62 15.27 12.00 -8.10
CA SER A 62 16.14 12.64 -7.14
C SER A 62 16.13 14.18 -7.30
N ALA A 63 16.18 14.66 -8.53
CA ALA A 63 16.14 16.10 -8.80
C ALA A 63 14.83 16.75 -8.36
N LEU A 64 13.72 16.02 -8.43
CA LEU A 64 12.40 16.50 -8.07
C LEU A 64 12.01 16.23 -6.61
N GLY A 65 12.88 15.59 -5.84
CA GLY A 65 12.57 15.24 -4.45
C GLY A 65 11.52 14.13 -4.31
N ILE A 66 11.46 13.22 -5.28
CA ILE A 66 10.52 12.10 -5.30
C ILE A 66 11.26 10.84 -4.82
N ASP A 67 10.77 10.22 -3.76
CA ASP A 67 11.30 8.95 -3.27
C ASP A 67 10.95 7.82 -4.21
N ILE A 68 11.80 6.79 -4.22
CA ILE A 68 11.51 5.55 -4.96
C ILE A 68 11.46 4.42 -3.96
N VAL A 69 10.36 3.68 -3.95
CA VAL A 69 10.16 2.57 -3.01
C VAL A 69 9.58 1.37 -3.74
N ARG A 70 9.62 0.22 -3.09
CA ARG A 70 9.05 -1.03 -3.59
C ARG A 70 7.89 -1.45 -2.70
N ARG A 71 6.77 -1.77 -3.31
CA ARG A 71 5.63 -2.32 -2.58
C ARG A 71 5.85 -3.80 -2.28
N PRO A 72 5.28 -4.33 -1.20
CA PRO A 72 5.24 -5.77 -0.96
C PRO A 72 4.31 -6.51 -1.92
N THR A 73 3.51 -5.81 -2.70
CA THR A 73 2.55 -6.36 -3.66
C THR A 73 3.02 -6.15 -5.09
N GLY A 74 2.43 -6.87 -6.03
CA GLY A 74 2.75 -6.73 -7.45
C GLY A 74 2.18 -5.48 -8.08
N GLY A 75 2.16 -5.45 -9.41
CA GLY A 75 1.61 -4.36 -10.19
C GLY A 75 2.67 -3.44 -10.78
N ARG A 76 2.24 -2.35 -11.36
CA ARG A 76 3.10 -1.41 -12.07
C ARG A 76 3.50 -0.24 -11.17
N ALA A 77 4.46 0.55 -11.64
CA ALA A 77 4.90 1.74 -10.92
C ALA A 77 3.77 2.78 -10.85
N VAL A 78 3.63 3.40 -9.69
CA VAL A 78 2.60 4.41 -9.42
C VAL A 78 3.25 5.61 -8.77
N LEU A 79 2.93 6.80 -9.26
CA LEU A 79 3.34 8.05 -8.61
C LEU A 79 2.29 8.43 -7.56
N HIS A 80 2.73 8.62 -6.33
CA HIS A 80 1.90 9.04 -5.22
C HIS A 80 2.21 10.50 -4.87
N TRP A 81 1.26 11.37 -5.13
CA TRP A 81 1.39 12.80 -4.88
C TRP A 81 0.03 13.39 -4.56
N GLU A 82 -0.08 14.02 -3.39
CA GLU A 82 -1.32 14.68 -2.95
C GLU A 82 -2.55 13.77 -3.07
N GLU A 83 -2.41 12.54 -2.56
CA GLU A 83 -3.48 11.56 -2.63
C GLU A 83 -3.71 10.90 -1.28
N LEU A 84 -4.94 10.51 -1.04
CA LEU A 84 -5.25 9.59 0.05
C LEU A 84 -5.09 8.17 -0.44
N THR A 85 -4.23 7.42 0.22
CA THR A 85 -3.99 6.01 -0.08
C THR A 85 -4.62 5.17 1.02
N TYR A 86 -5.13 4.01 0.65
CA TYR A 86 -5.52 3.03 1.65
C TYR A 86 -4.89 1.68 1.35
N SER A 87 -4.68 0.89 2.40
CA SER A 87 -4.29 -0.49 2.28
C SER A 87 -5.20 -1.38 3.13
N VAL A 88 -5.42 -2.57 2.63
CA VAL A 88 -6.22 -3.60 3.28
C VAL A 88 -5.33 -4.77 3.58
N VAL A 89 -5.23 -5.14 4.84
CA VAL A 89 -4.43 -6.27 5.28
C VAL A 89 -5.34 -7.21 6.04
N CYS A 90 -5.64 -8.35 5.44
CA CYS A 90 -6.56 -9.31 6.04
C CYS A 90 -6.36 -10.70 5.45
N ASP A 91 -6.89 -11.69 6.17
CA ASP A 91 -7.10 -13.02 5.61
C ASP A 91 -8.31 -12.94 4.67
N PRO A 92 -8.27 -13.59 3.50
CA PRO A 92 -9.44 -13.60 2.60
C PRO A 92 -10.74 -14.05 3.27
N ARG A 93 -10.66 -14.86 4.30
CA ARG A 93 -11.84 -15.29 5.07
C ARG A 93 -12.53 -14.16 5.80
N ASP A 94 -11.83 -13.05 6.05
CA ASP A 94 -12.41 -11.89 6.73
C ASP A 94 -13.29 -11.04 5.81
N LEU A 95 -13.33 -11.36 4.53
CA LEU A 95 -14.11 -10.63 3.53
C LEU A 95 -15.43 -11.36 3.26
N ASN A 96 -16.21 -11.56 4.31
CA ASN A 96 -17.48 -12.24 4.23
C ASN A 96 -18.44 -11.55 3.26
N GLY A 97 -19.13 -12.36 2.46
CA GLY A 97 -20.12 -11.87 1.52
C GLY A 97 -19.54 -11.31 0.25
N GLY A 98 -18.27 -10.91 0.29
CA GLY A 98 -17.58 -10.45 -0.89
C GLY A 98 -16.85 -11.58 -1.60
N GLY A 99 -16.38 -12.49 -0.87
CA GLY A 99 -15.74 -13.78 -1.08
C GLY A 99 -15.02 -14.12 -2.36
N GLU A 100 -14.88 -13.25 -3.32
CA GLU A 100 -14.37 -13.62 -4.62
C GLU A 100 -13.11 -12.84 -4.99
N GLY A 101 -12.09 -13.00 -4.15
CA GLY A 101 -10.80 -12.43 -4.41
C GLY A 101 -10.78 -10.90 -4.31
N VAL A 102 -9.95 -10.28 -5.12
CA VAL A 102 -9.72 -8.84 -5.07
C VAL A 102 -10.98 -8.04 -5.35
N GLU A 103 -11.80 -8.51 -6.29
CA GLU A 103 -13.04 -7.83 -6.65
C GLU A 103 -14.03 -7.84 -5.49
N GLY A 104 -14.17 -8.96 -4.82
CA GLY A 104 -15.03 -9.07 -3.64
C GLY A 104 -14.53 -8.18 -2.50
N ALA A 105 -13.22 -8.13 -2.27
CA ALA A 105 -12.62 -7.26 -1.28
C ALA A 105 -12.91 -5.79 -1.59
N HIS A 106 -12.79 -5.39 -2.83
CA HIS A 106 -13.06 -4.02 -3.25
C HIS A 106 -14.51 -3.63 -2.98
N ARG A 107 -15.47 -4.50 -3.31
CA ARG A 107 -16.89 -4.23 -3.03
C ARG A 107 -17.19 -4.12 -1.54
N THR A 108 -16.52 -4.89 -0.72
CA THR A 108 -16.73 -4.88 0.72
C THR A 108 -16.27 -3.56 1.35
N ILE A 109 -15.20 -2.98 0.83
CA ILE A 109 -14.56 -1.80 1.39
C ILE A 109 -15.08 -0.50 0.75
N ALA A 110 -15.22 -0.52 -0.54
CA ALA A 110 -15.71 0.63 -1.27
C ALA A 110 -17.22 0.79 -1.12
#